data_c7366d0dca3bed00fb0bac7ae797cb0a
#
_entry.id   c7366d0dca3bed00fb0bac7ae797cb0a
#
_cell.length_a   1.000
_cell.length_b   1.000
_cell.length_c   1.000
_cell.angle_alpha   90.00
_cell.angle_beta   90.00
_cell.angle_gamma   90.00
#
_symmetry.space_group_name_H-M   'P 1'
#
loop_
_entity.id
_entity.type
_entity.pdbx_description
1 polymer ?
#
loop_
_entity_poly.entity_id
_entity_poly.type
_entity_poly.pdbx_seq_one_letter_code
_entity_poly.pdbx_strand_id
1 'polypeptide(L)'
;RIRQKAQFELAKRTFWGYRALKDVLKNDENQFARIHAIWGIGQIAANDKDDAKPLLELLNDSDPEIIAQSAKVLGDLRYEAAADTLISLTTHENDRVKFFAAQGLGRLKYAKAVEPLLAMIEANNDQDLYLRHAAVLALSRIGNAEPLLALANSENRALRLAAVLVLRKLQEPKISIFLSDKDEYIVTETARAINDDLSIEGALPSLATILNNEKYTSEPLLRRAINAALRVGGEQELDMLINFAKRTSVTSSLRGEALAALGTWNNPSLLDRVDGRYRGEIIREGNLLQEKIGKDIPALLKDRQPEILIGISKTLSAIGINKYNDELYYIFKTNKSPEVRASVLNTLGQLNFDKMEAAMIIGMQDSNEQVRTSAVGLLGQLNLPKEKLPAIVGPIFKKGSVSEQQRMLNVLGDLPVENSNTILASLIDKASNNQLDQGILLDLMESVNATDNPKLIAQLDKLKKAGYSADSFEETLHGGSWWAGRNVFNNNPTAQCVRCHAVDGSGGEVGPALDNIANVLNRKQILEALIEPSKRLAPGYGTVTLTLKDGQKVQGVLIEKRANDMLLRT
;
A
#
# COMPACT_ATOMS: atom_id res chain seq x y z
N ARG A 1 15.21 0.42 37.72
CA ARG A 1 16.49 1.07 37.35
C ARG A 1 17.66 0.63 38.23
N ILE A 2 17.54 0.60 39.58
CA ILE A 2 18.64 0.22 40.47
C ILE A 2 19.06 -1.25 40.25
N ARG A 3 18.10 -2.20 40.28
CA ARG A 3 18.38 -3.62 40.03
C ARG A 3 19.03 -3.87 38.66
N GLN A 4 18.58 -3.20 37.59
CA GLN A 4 19.17 -3.34 36.28
C GLN A 4 20.62 -2.80 36.22
N LYS A 5 20.89 -1.65 36.86
CA LYS A 5 22.25 -1.12 36.96
C LYS A 5 23.17 -2.07 37.74
N ALA A 6 22.67 -2.63 38.86
CA ALA A 6 23.41 -3.62 39.66
C ALA A 6 23.71 -4.88 38.82
N GLN A 7 22.73 -5.41 38.10
CA GLN A 7 22.91 -6.53 37.18
C GLN A 7 24.03 -6.27 36.17
N PHE A 8 23.98 -5.13 35.44
CA PHE A 8 24.98 -4.79 34.43
C PHE A 8 26.37 -4.58 35.03
N GLU A 9 26.45 -3.97 36.21
CA GLU A 9 27.72 -3.75 36.89
C GLU A 9 28.33 -5.06 37.39
N LEU A 10 27.50 -5.96 37.93
CA LEU A 10 27.98 -7.29 38.37
C LEU A 10 28.41 -8.14 37.15
N ALA A 11 27.65 -8.08 36.03
CA ALA A 11 28.03 -8.81 34.81
C ALA A 11 29.40 -8.37 34.26
N LYS A 12 29.77 -7.09 34.40
CA LYS A 12 31.08 -6.57 33.98
C LYS A 12 32.25 -7.04 34.88
N ARG A 13 31.97 -7.35 36.16
CA ARG A 13 32.99 -7.75 37.13
C ARG A 13 33.41 -9.21 37.05
N THR A 14 32.97 -9.93 36.02
CA THR A 14 33.34 -11.32 35.73
C THR A 14 33.34 -12.24 36.96
N PHE A 15 34.47 -12.69 37.48
CA PHE A 15 34.56 -13.65 38.57
C PHE A 15 33.81 -13.23 39.86
N TRP A 16 34.02 -12.02 40.36
CA TRP A 16 33.35 -11.56 41.58
C TRP A 16 31.87 -11.31 41.37
N GLY A 17 31.51 -10.76 40.21
CA GLY A 17 30.12 -10.55 39.83
C GLY A 17 29.36 -11.87 39.63
N TYR A 18 29.96 -12.84 38.94
CA TYR A 18 29.43 -14.19 38.81
C TYR A 18 29.15 -14.87 40.15
N ARG A 19 30.11 -14.81 41.07
CA ARG A 19 29.94 -15.39 42.40
C ARG A 19 28.80 -14.74 43.19
N ALA A 20 28.69 -13.42 43.16
CA ALA A 20 27.62 -12.68 43.82
C ALA A 20 26.24 -13.01 43.18
N LEU A 21 26.14 -13.05 41.84
CA LEU A 21 24.90 -13.40 41.18
C LEU A 21 24.49 -14.85 41.46
N LYS A 22 25.45 -15.79 41.48
CA LYS A 22 25.20 -17.20 41.82
C LYS A 22 24.72 -17.36 43.27
N ASP A 23 25.22 -16.56 44.21
CA ASP A 23 24.77 -16.56 45.58
C ASP A 23 23.32 -16.09 45.72
N VAL A 24 22.94 -15.01 44.99
CA VAL A 24 21.55 -14.52 44.89
C VAL A 24 20.59 -15.59 44.34
N LEU A 25 21.02 -16.36 43.35
CA LEU A 25 20.18 -17.44 42.80
C LEU A 25 19.77 -18.47 43.85
N LYS A 26 20.67 -18.77 44.79
CA LYS A 26 20.48 -19.83 45.79
C LYS A 26 19.82 -19.37 47.08
N ASN A 27 20.12 -18.15 47.51
CA ASN A 27 19.89 -17.73 48.89
C ASN A 27 18.89 -16.56 49.02
N ASP A 28 18.47 -15.93 47.90
CA ASP A 28 17.55 -14.79 47.96
C ASP A 28 16.10 -15.24 47.74
N GLU A 29 15.20 -14.85 48.65
CA GLU A 29 13.76 -15.11 48.52
C GLU A 29 13.05 -14.12 47.60
N ASN A 30 13.71 -13.03 47.20
CA ASN A 30 13.12 -12.03 46.33
C ASN A 30 13.17 -12.46 44.86
N GLN A 31 12.01 -12.78 44.29
CA GLN A 31 11.87 -13.22 42.90
C GLN A 31 12.56 -12.27 41.90
N PHE A 32 12.41 -10.95 42.07
CA PHE A 32 13.04 -9.98 41.15
C PHE A 32 14.58 -9.96 41.27
N ALA A 33 15.13 -10.20 42.48
CA ALA A 33 16.58 -10.31 42.63
C ALA A 33 17.10 -11.55 41.88
N ARG A 34 16.42 -12.70 42.06
CA ARG A 34 16.74 -13.95 41.35
C ARG A 34 16.63 -13.81 39.82
N ILE A 35 15.59 -13.14 39.31
CA ILE A 35 15.43 -12.88 37.87
C ILE A 35 16.59 -12.04 37.32
N HIS A 36 16.98 -10.97 38.04
CA HIS A 36 18.13 -10.15 37.62
C HIS A 36 19.45 -10.92 37.71
N ALA A 37 19.58 -11.86 38.67
CA ALA A 37 20.72 -12.74 38.73
C ALA A 37 20.79 -13.74 37.58
N ILE A 38 19.66 -14.33 37.18
CA ILE A 38 19.54 -15.18 35.96
C ILE A 38 20.01 -14.40 34.71
N TRP A 39 19.51 -13.17 34.52
CA TRP A 39 19.91 -12.35 33.38
C TRP A 39 21.39 -11.93 33.44
N GLY A 40 21.90 -11.61 34.63
CA GLY A 40 23.31 -11.28 34.82
C GLY A 40 24.24 -12.45 34.51
N ILE A 41 23.90 -13.65 34.96
CA ILE A 41 24.63 -14.88 34.61
C ILE A 41 24.54 -15.13 33.10
N GLY A 42 23.37 -14.95 32.49
CA GLY A 42 23.23 -15.07 31.06
C GLY A 42 24.11 -14.10 30.25
N GLN A 43 24.32 -12.88 30.75
CA GLN A 43 25.25 -11.91 30.14
C GLN A 43 26.72 -12.36 30.26
N ILE A 44 27.13 -12.94 31.41
CA ILE A 44 28.47 -13.47 31.59
C ILE A 44 28.67 -14.70 30.70
N ALA A 45 27.72 -15.63 30.72
CA ALA A 45 27.74 -16.87 29.95
C ALA A 45 27.68 -16.67 28.41
N ALA A 46 27.41 -15.46 27.93
CA ALA A 46 27.54 -15.13 26.51
C ALA A 46 29.00 -15.23 26.02
N ASN A 47 29.99 -15.08 26.93
CA ASN A 47 31.41 -15.24 26.60
C ASN A 47 31.90 -16.68 26.80
N ASP A 48 31.40 -17.35 27.83
CA ASP A 48 31.70 -18.76 28.14
C ASP A 48 30.40 -19.46 28.59
N LYS A 49 29.89 -20.36 27.79
CA LYS A 49 28.62 -21.04 28.05
C LYS A 49 28.61 -21.88 29.34
N ASP A 50 29.77 -22.34 29.81
CA ASP A 50 29.86 -23.14 31.02
C ASP A 50 29.45 -22.36 32.28
N ASP A 51 29.53 -21.02 32.22
CA ASP A 51 29.01 -20.15 33.25
C ASP A 51 27.47 -20.21 33.41
N ALA A 52 26.74 -20.74 32.42
CA ALA A 52 25.30 -20.96 32.51
C ALA A 52 24.88 -22.19 33.31
N LYS A 53 25.83 -23.05 33.71
CA LYS A 53 25.55 -24.31 34.44
C LYS A 53 24.64 -24.14 35.65
N PRO A 54 24.76 -23.10 36.50
CA PRO A 54 23.86 -22.91 37.64
C PRO A 54 22.40 -22.72 37.26
N LEU A 55 22.11 -22.25 36.04
CA LEU A 55 20.73 -22.04 35.55
C LEU A 55 20.01 -23.35 35.23
N LEU A 56 20.74 -24.48 35.07
CA LEU A 56 20.11 -25.79 34.87
C LEU A 56 19.33 -26.24 36.12
N GLU A 57 19.88 -25.99 37.32
CA GLU A 57 19.22 -26.34 38.58
C GLU A 57 17.86 -25.61 38.71
N LEU A 58 17.76 -24.38 38.20
CA LEU A 58 16.57 -23.54 38.26
C LEU A 58 15.44 -23.96 37.27
N LEU A 59 15.71 -24.88 36.38
CA LEU A 59 14.65 -25.46 35.54
C LEU A 59 13.69 -26.36 36.33
N ASN A 60 14.05 -26.73 37.58
CA ASN A 60 13.23 -27.47 38.52
C ASN A 60 12.84 -26.64 39.75
N ASP A 61 12.88 -25.31 39.66
CA ASP A 61 12.53 -24.42 40.76
C ASP A 61 11.03 -24.51 41.12
N SER A 62 10.67 -24.14 42.31
CA SER A 62 9.26 -24.09 42.73
C SER A 62 8.50 -22.89 42.18
N ASP A 63 9.24 -21.84 41.75
CA ASP A 63 8.66 -20.62 41.17
C ASP A 63 8.62 -20.72 39.63
N PRO A 64 7.41 -20.76 39.00
CA PRO A 64 7.30 -20.87 37.56
C PRO A 64 7.97 -19.74 36.78
N GLU A 65 8.07 -18.51 37.34
CA GLU A 65 8.74 -17.42 36.63
C GLU A 65 10.26 -17.62 36.62
N ILE A 66 10.85 -18.19 37.70
CA ILE A 66 12.28 -18.55 37.76
C ILE A 66 12.58 -19.64 36.72
N ILE A 67 11.73 -20.66 36.62
CA ILE A 67 11.84 -21.70 35.58
C ILE A 67 11.79 -21.04 34.18
N ALA A 68 10.78 -20.21 33.93
CA ALA A 68 10.56 -19.57 32.64
C ALA A 68 11.74 -18.68 32.19
N GLN A 69 12.30 -17.87 33.14
CA GLN A 69 13.45 -17.01 32.82
C GLN A 69 14.74 -17.82 32.61
N SER A 70 14.92 -18.92 33.37
CA SER A 70 16.05 -19.82 33.16
C SER A 70 15.98 -20.54 31.84
N ALA A 71 14.80 -21.08 31.46
CA ALA A 71 14.56 -21.70 30.17
C ALA A 71 14.83 -20.72 29.01
N LYS A 72 14.38 -19.45 29.19
CA LYS A 72 14.63 -18.39 28.20
C LYS A 72 16.14 -18.16 28.01
N VAL A 73 16.88 -17.93 29.10
CA VAL A 73 18.31 -17.60 29.03
C VAL A 73 19.12 -18.77 28.49
N LEU A 74 18.87 -20.00 28.97
CA LEU A 74 19.53 -21.20 28.44
C LEU A 74 19.25 -21.42 26.96
N GLY A 75 18.01 -21.14 26.51
CA GLY A 75 17.64 -21.15 25.10
C GLY A 75 18.38 -20.06 24.30
N ASP A 76 18.47 -18.83 24.82
CA ASP A 76 19.17 -17.71 24.15
C ASP A 76 20.67 -18.04 23.97
N LEU A 77 21.30 -18.67 24.98
CA LEU A 77 22.68 -19.12 24.94
C LEU A 77 22.88 -20.38 24.08
N ARG A 78 21.80 -21.04 23.68
CA ARG A 78 21.86 -22.36 23.02
C ARG A 78 22.68 -23.35 23.85
N TYR A 79 22.31 -23.49 25.13
CA TYR A 79 22.99 -24.36 26.08
C TYR A 79 22.43 -25.77 25.95
N GLU A 80 23.15 -26.65 25.29
CA GLU A 80 22.67 -27.99 24.88
C GLU A 80 22.27 -28.89 26.05
N ALA A 81 22.96 -28.79 27.18
CA ALA A 81 22.65 -29.58 28.38
C ALA A 81 21.26 -29.33 28.97
N ALA A 82 20.58 -28.23 28.58
CA ALA A 82 19.21 -27.94 28.98
C ALA A 82 18.13 -28.68 28.13
N ALA A 83 18.50 -29.26 26.98
CA ALA A 83 17.56 -29.71 25.96
C ALA A 83 16.52 -30.71 26.49
N ASP A 84 16.95 -31.78 27.20
CA ASP A 84 16.03 -32.82 27.65
C ASP A 84 15.10 -32.30 28.77
N THR A 85 15.59 -31.43 29.66
CA THR A 85 14.76 -30.78 30.68
C THR A 85 13.76 -29.82 30.03
N LEU A 86 14.17 -29.06 29.00
CA LEU A 86 13.25 -28.20 28.23
C LEU A 86 12.15 -29.00 27.54
N ILE A 87 12.41 -30.23 27.08
CA ILE A 87 11.37 -31.13 26.57
C ILE A 87 10.33 -31.41 27.66
N SER A 88 10.77 -31.81 28.88
CA SER A 88 9.85 -32.07 29.97
C SER A 88 9.00 -30.87 30.35
N LEU A 89 9.54 -29.66 30.21
CA LEU A 89 8.83 -28.40 30.50
C LEU A 89 7.77 -28.02 29.43
N THR A 90 7.73 -28.69 28.28
CA THR A 90 6.66 -28.45 27.30
C THR A 90 5.28 -28.92 27.78
N THR A 91 5.23 -29.74 28.83
CA THR A 91 4.00 -30.23 29.48
C THR A 91 3.75 -29.63 30.85
N HIS A 92 4.53 -28.62 31.23
CA HIS A 92 4.38 -27.93 32.54
C HIS A 92 3.00 -27.27 32.67
N GLU A 93 2.44 -27.23 33.89
CA GLU A 93 1.10 -26.62 34.10
C GLU A 93 1.04 -25.12 33.75
N ASN A 94 2.14 -24.39 33.94
CA ASN A 94 2.23 -22.96 33.68
C ASN A 94 2.57 -22.69 32.20
N ASP A 95 1.71 -21.97 31.49
CA ASP A 95 1.84 -21.68 30.04
C ASP A 95 3.08 -20.85 29.71
N ARG A 96 3.52 -19.97 30.62
CA ARG A 96 4.73 -19.17 30.42
C ARG A 96 6.00 -20.03 30.43
N VAL A 97 6.02 -21.08 31.25
CA VAL A 97 7.08 -22.08 31.24
C VAL A 97 7.10 -22.85 29.93
N LYS A 98 5.94 -23.37 29.50
CA LYS A 98 5.79 -24.03 28.18
C LYS A 98 6.29 -23.15 27.05
N PHE A 99 5.91 -21.87 27.07
CA PHE A 99 6.28 -20.89 26.04
C PHE A 99 7.81 -20.75 25.91
N PHE A 100 8.52 -20.53 27.00
CA PHE A 100 9.98 -20.36 26.95
C PHE A 100 10.72 -21.68 26.73
N ALA A 101 10.19 -22.79 27.21
CA ALA A 101 10.72 -24.12 26.90
C ALA A 101 10.69 -24.40 25.38
N ALA A 102 9.54 -24.16 24.74
CA ALA A 102 9.40 -24.30 23.28
C ALA A 102 10.36 -23.36 22.54
N GLN A 103 10.44 -22.10 22.92
CA GLN A 103 11.38 -21.16 22.32
C GLN A 103 12.84 -21.59 22.47
N GLY A 104 13.21 -22.09 23.65
CA GLY A 104 14.55 -22.62 23.93
C GLY A 104 14.91 -23.79 23.01
N LEU A 105 14.02 -24.77 22.93
CA LEU A 105 14.18 -25.94 22.03
C LEU A 105 14.35 -25.53 20.57
N GLY A 106 13.58 -24.54 20.12
CA GLY A 106 13.72 -24.00 18.77
C GLY A 106 15.07 -23.32 18.53
N ARG A 107 15.59 -22.56 19.50
CA ARG A 107 16.92 -21.92 19.41
C ARG A 107 18.06 -22.93 19.41
N LEU A 108 17.90 -24.00 20.17
CA LEU A 108 18.81 -25.16 20.17
C LEU A 108 18.75 -25.95 18.86
N LYS A 109 17.70 -25.80 18.07
CA LYS A 109 17.38 -26.64 16.90
C LYS A 109 17.36 -28.12 17.27
N TYR A 110 16.82 -28.45 18.45
CA TYR A 110 16.88 -29.80 18.99
C TYR A 110 15.88 -30.73 18.32
N ALA A 111 16.37 -31.60 17.46
CA ALA A 111 15.53 -32.46 16.60
C ALA A 111 14.55 -33.34 17.38
N LYS A 112 14.94 -33.86 18.56
CA LYS A 112 14.06 -34.69 19.41
C LYS A 112 12.86 -33.93 19.99
N ALA A 113 12.82 -32.59 19.88
CA ALA A 113 11.73 -31.77 20.35
C ALA A 113 10.52 -31.73 19.40
N VAL A 114 10.61 -32.29 18.19
CA VAL A 114 9.52 -32.24 17.19
C VAL A 114 8.23 -32.83 17.78
N GLU A 115 8.25 -34.09 18.22
CA GLU A 115 7.07 -34.74 18.78
C GLU A 115 6.54 -34.07 20.06
N PRO A 116 7.38 -33.71 21.06
CA PRO A 116 6.92 -32.93 22.22
C PRO A 116 6.26 -31.59 21.87
N LEU A 117 6.78 -30.88 20.86
CA LEU A 117 6.19 -29.61 20.40
C LEU A 117 4.85 -29.84 19.69
N LEU A 118 4.70 -30.90 18.91
CA LEU A 118 3.43 -31.29 18.31
C LEU A 118 2.41 -31.68 19.37
N ALA A 119 2.79 -32.46 20.38
CA ALA A 119 1.94 -32.80 21.51
C ALA A 119 1.50 -31.55 22.29
N MET A 120 2.39 -30.56 22.46
CA MET A 120 2.04 -29.29 23.08
C MET A 120 1.00 -28.51 22.25
N ILE A 121 1.11 -28.51 20.92
CA ILE A 121 0.12 -27.87 20.03
C ILE A 121 -1.23 -28.59 20.13
N GLU A 122 -1.23 -29.91 20.12
CA GLU A 122 -2.43 -30.73 20.24
C GLU A 122 -3.17 -30.47 21.55
N ALA A 123 -2.45 -30.49 22.68
CA ALA A 123 -2.99 -30.21 24.00
C ALA A 123 -3.52 -28.76 24.12
N ASN A 124 -2.85 -27.79 23.51
CA ASN A 124 -3.29 -26.41 23.47
C ASN A 124 -4.55 -26.19 22.61
N ASN A 125 -4.74 -26.98 21.59
CA ASN A 125 -5.89 -26.94 20.69
C ASN A 125 -6.34 -25.52 20.31
N ASP A 126 -5.40 -24.65 19.93
CA ASP A 126 -5.57 -23.24 19.56
C ASP A 126 -6.19 -22.33 20.66
N GLN A 127 -6.25 -22.75 21.91
CA GLN A 127 -6.78 -21.93 23.02
C GLN A 127 -5.85 -20.76 23.34
N ASP A 128 -4.55 -20.98 23.38
CA ASP A 128 -3.53 -19.93 23.55
C ASP A 128 -2.72 -19.76 22.26
N LEU A 129 -2.86 -18.57 21.65
CA LEU A 129 -2.16 -18.22 20.41
C LEU A 129 -0.65 -18.03 20.62
N TYR A 130 -0.21 -17.66 21.83
CA TYR A 130 1.21 -17.50 22.15
C TYR A 130 1.90 -18.87 22.22
N LEU A 131 1.25 -19.88 22.80
CA LEU A 131 1.78 -21.24 22.82
C LEU A 131 1.87 -21.82 21.41
N ARG A 132 0.80 -21.65 20.58
CA ARG A 132 0.88 -22.03 19.16
C ARG A 132 2.04 -21.34 18.46
N HIS A 133 2.18 -20.02 18.64
CA HIS A 133 3.26 -19.26 18.01
C HIS A 133 4.65 -19.74 18.46
N ALA A 134 4.85 -20.01 19.74
CA ALA A 134 6.12 -20.50 20.27
C ALA A 134 6.51 -21.85 19.65
N ALA A 135 5.56 -22.80 19.61
CA ALA A 135 5.79 -24.11 19.02
C ALA A 135 6.03 -24.04 17.51
N VAL A 136 5.20 -23.27 16.75
CA VAL A 136 5.40 -23.05 15.31
C VAL A 136 6.77 -22.45 15.02
N LEU A 137 7.21 -21.45 15.81
CA LEU A 137 8.52 -20.83 15.64
C LEU A 137 9.65 -21.82 15.97
N ALA A 138 9.48 -22.65 17.01
CA ALA A 138 10.43 -23.68 17.37
C ALA A 138 10.58 -24.75 16.27
N LEU A 139 9.48 -25.31 15.79
CA LEU A 139 9.46 -26.28 14.70
C LEU A 139 10.08 -25.71 13.41
N SER A 140 9.80 -24.44 13.10
CA SER A 140 10.40 -23.75 11.94
C SER A 140 11.93 -23.63 12.06
N ARG A 141 12.44 -23.39 13.27
CA ARG A 141 13.89 -23.30 13.53
C ARG A 141 14.58 -24.67 13.49
N ILE A 142 13.87 -25.72 13.93
CA ILE A 142 14.35 -27.10 13.80
C ILE A 142 14.46 -27.50 12.33
N GLY A 143 13.50 -27.09 11.50
CA GLY A 143 13.62 -27.16 10.05
C GLY A 143 13.28 -28.53 9.43
N ASN A 144 12.59 -29.43 10.14
CA ASN A 144 12.19 -30.75 9.62
C ASN A 144 10.75 -30.68 9.09
N ALA A 145 10.57 -30.77 7.76
CA ALA A 145 9.26 -30.68 7.11
C ALA A 145 8.47 -31.99 7.12
N GLU A 146 9.13 -33.15 7.09
CA GLU A 146 8.46 -34.44 6.88
C GLU A 146 7.40 -34.79 7.96
N PRO A 147 7.64 -34.61 9.28
CA PRO A 147 6.61 -34.83 10.29
C PRO A 147 5.39 -33.93 10.11
N LEU A 148 5.60 -32.72 9.59
CA LEU A 148 4.52 -31.73 9.38
C LEU A 148 3.67 -32.07 8.16
N LEU A 149 4.28 -32.56 7.09
CA LEU A 149 3.57 -33.06 5.91
C LEU A 149 2.68 -34.27 6.25
N ALA A 150 3.15 -35.14 7.14
CA ALA A 150 2.37 -36.29 7.61
C ALA A 150 1.09 -35.88 8.36
N LEU A 151 1.01 -34.64 8.91
CA LEU A 151 -0.17 -34.13 9.60
C LEU A 151 -1.34 -33.76 8.67
N ALA A 152 -1.18 -33.78 7.36
CA ALA A 152 -2.26 -33.45 6.42
C ALA A 152 -3.52 -34.31 6.63
N ASN A 153 -3.36 -35.56 7.11
CA ASN A 153 -4.45 -36.47 7.42
C ASN A 153 -4.83 -36.51 8.92
N SER A 154 -4.23 -35.65 9.76
CA SER A 154 -4.56 -35.61 11.19
C SER A 154 -6.01 -35.16 11.40
N GLU A 155 -6.72 -35.80 12.33
CA GLU A 155 -8.06 -35.34 12.74
C GLU A 155 -7.98 -34.03 13.53
N ASN A 156 -6.85 -33.76 14.21
CA ASN A 156 -6.67 -32.55 15.01
C ASN A 156 -6.45 -31.32 14.10
N ARG A 157 -7.39 -30.37 14.16
CA ARG A 157 -7.39 -29.14 13.39
C ARG A 157 -6.18 -28.25 13.70
N ALA A 158 -5.83 -28.14 15.00
CA ALA A 158 -4.73 -27.27 15.44
C ALA A 158 -3.37 -27.77 14.92
N LEU A 159 -3.18 -29.08 14.85
CA LEU A 159 -1.98 -29.68 14.26
C LEU A 159 -1.87 -29.39 12.75
N ARG A 160 -2.97 -29.55 11.99
CA ARG A 160 -2.98 -29.24 10.56
C ARG A 160 -2.68 -27.76 10.28
N LEU A 161 -3.31 -26.85 11.07
CA LEU A 161 -3.05 -25.42 10.94
C LEU A 161 -1.59 -25.07 11.29
N ALA A 162 -1.06 -25.62 12.38
CA ALA A 162 0.33 -25.41 12.76
C ALA A 162 1.31 -25.93 11.69
N ALA A 163 1.03 -27.06 11.08
CA ALA A 163 1.82 -27.58 9.96
C ALA A 163 1.90 -26.59 8.80
N VAL A 164 0.76 -26.03 8.37
CA VAL A 164 0.73 -25.00 7.32
C VAL A 164 1.58 -23.78 7.71
N LEU A 165 1.47 -23.30 8.96
CA LEU A 165 2.23 -22.14 9.43
C LEU A 165 3.75 -22.40 9.47
N VAL A 166 4.17 -23.60 9.82
CA VAL A 166 5.59 -23.99 9.82
C VAL A 166 6.10 -24.17 8.39
N LEU A 167 5.38 -24.92 7.54
CA LEU A 167 5.76 -25.17 6.15
C LEU A 167 5.88 -23.87 5.33
N ARG A 168 5.02 -22.87 5.62
CA ARG A 168 5.17 -21.51 5.08
C ARG A 168 6.53 -20.89 5.41
N LYS A 169 6.97 -20.99 6.68
CA LYS A 169 8.29 -20.47 7.11
C LYS A 169 9.46 -21.24 6.51
N LEU A 170 9.27 -22.52 6.24
CA LEU A 170 10.26 -23.38 5.57
C LEU A 170 10.29 -23.20 4.06
N GLN A 171 9.31 -22.50 3.48
CA GLN A 171 9.13 -22.37 2.02
C GLN A 171 9.01 -23.74 1.32
N GLU A 172 8.29 -24.68 1.94
CA GLU A 172 8.18 -26.06 1.48
C GLU A 172 7.11 -26.21 0.37
N PRO A 173 7.48 -26.57 -0.87
CA PRO A 173 6.50 -26.67 -1.96
C PRO A 173 5.42 -27.76 -1.76
N LYS A 174 5.73 -28.84 -1.04
CA LYS A 174 4.77 -29.89 -0.73
C LYS A 174 3.64 -29.43 0.22
N ILE A 175 3.69 -28.19 0.74
CA ILE A 175 2.58 -27.55 1.47
C ILE A 175 1.26 -27.62 0.69
N SER A 176 1.33 -27.72 -0.64
CA SER A 176 0.17 -27.86 -1.51
C SER A 176 -0.77 -29.03 -1.16
N ILE A 177 -0.31 -30.04 -0.43
CA ILE A 177 -1.14 -31.14 0.06
C ILE A 177 -2.32 -30.65 0.93
N PHE A 178 -2.14 -29.54 1.66
CA PHE A 178 -3.17 -28.92 2.51
C PHE A 178 -4.23 -28.13 1.71
N LEU A 179 -4.07 -27.95 0.39
CA LEU A 179 -5.12 -27.37 -0.46
C LEU A 179 -6.33 -28.32 -0.61
N SER A 180 -6.18 -29.58 -0.21
CA SER A 180 -7.26 -30.58 -0.18
C SER A 180 -7.88 -30.76 1.22
N ASP A 181 -7.53 -29.92 2.19
CA ASP A 181 -8.06 -30.02 3.57
C ASP A 181 -9.58 -29.95 3.61
N LYS A 182 -10.18 -30.66 4.56
CA LYS A 182 -11.62 -30.65 4.81
C LYS A 182 -12.13 -29.33 5.36
N ASP A 183 -11.24 -28.54 5.98
CA ASP A 183 -11.54 -27.21 6.54
C ASP A 183 -11.12 -26.11 5.55
N GLU A 184 -12.08 -25.37 4.99
CA GLU A 184 -11.81 -24.30 4.02
C GLU A 184 -10.92 -23.18 4.62
N TYR A 185 -10.93 -22.99 5.95
CA TYR A 185 -10.01 -22.05 6.60
C TYR A 185 -8.55 -22.50 6.43
N ILE A 186 -8.25 -23.80 6.61
CA ILE A 186 -6.90 -24.36 6.42
C ILE A 186 -6.50 -24.25 4.95
N VAL A 187 -7.43 -24.54 4.02
CA VAL A 187 -7.17 -24.33 2.57
C VAL A 187 -6.83 -22.85 2.29
N THR A 188 -7.56 -21.93 2.90
CA THR A 188 -7.32 -20.47 2.73
C THR A 188 -5.97 -20.04 3.33
N GLU A 189 -5.60 -20.54 4.51
CA GLU A 189 -4.28 -20.26 5.11
C GLU A 189 -3.15 -20.91 4.30
N THR A 190 -3.40 -22.07 3.68
CA THR A 190 -2.45 -22.70 2.74
C THR A 190 -2.28 -21.85 1.49
N ALA A 191 -3.36 -21.33 0.92
CA ALA A 191 -3.29 -20.41 -0.21
C ALA A 191 -2.51 -19.13 0.15
N ARG A 192 -2.73 -18.60 1.37
CA ARG A 192 -1.96 -17.47 1.91
C ARG A 192 -0.48 -17.81 2.08
N ALA A 193 -0.19 -19.01 2.57
CA ALA A 193 1.18 -19.48 2.73
C ALA A 193 1.92 -19.60 1.39
N ILE A 194 1.23 -20.05 0.36
CA ILE A 194 1.80 -20.24 -0.99
C ILE A 194 1.99 -18.90 -1.72
N ASN A 195 1.01 -18.00 -1.64
CA ASN A 195 1.01 -16.77 -2.45
C ASN A 195 1.71 -15.60 -1.79
N ASP A 196 1.44 -15.35 -0.48
CA ASP A 196 1.79 -14.10 0.19
C ASP A 196 3.27 -14.05 0.62
N ASP A 197 3.77 -12.85 0.83
CA ASP A 197 5.15 -12.56 1.26
C ASP A 197 6.21 -13.08 0.27
N LEU A 198 6.86 -14.16 0.62
CA LEU A 198 7.83 -14.88 -0.23
C LEU A 198 7.10 -16.04 -0.91
N SER A 199 6.48 -15.82 -2.01
CA SER A 199 5.72 -16.85 -2.74
C SER A 199 6.45 -18.19 -2.85
N ILE A 200 5.73 -19.28 -2.59
CA ILE A 200 6.27 -20.64 -2.77
C ILE A 200 5.99 -21.06 -4.21
N GLU A 201 6.87 -20.66 -5.13
CA GLU A 201 6.66 -20.81 -6.58
C GLU A 201 6.32 -22.23 -7.00
N GLY A 202 7.00 -23.25 -6.43
CA GLY A 202 6.73 -24.64 -6.74
C GLY A 202 5.33 -25.14 -6.35
N ALA A 203 4.58 -24.41 -5.54
CA ALA A 203 3.22 -24.75 -5.13
C ALA A 203 2.13 -23.93 -5.86
N LEU A 204 2.50 -22.89 -6.62
CA LEU A 204 1.54 -22.06 -7.37
C LEU A 204 0.69 -22.86 -8.37
N PRO A 205 1.21 -23.82 -9.14
CA PRO A 205 0.38 -24.61 -10.04
C PRO A 205 -0.75 -25.35 -9.31
N SER A 206 -0.46 -25.94 -8.14
CA SER A 206 -1.47 -26.59 -7.31
C SER A 206 -2.51 -25.60 -6.76
N LEU A 207 -2.09 -24.39 -6.38
CA LEU A 207 -3.01 -23.35 -5.93
C LEU A 207 -3.94 -22.90 -7.07
N ALA A 208 -3.45 -22.78 -8.30
CA ALA A 208 -4.27 -22.42 -9.45
C ALA A 208 -5.42 -23.43 -9.68
N THR A 209 -5.21 -24.73 -9.45
CA THR A 209 -6.25 -25.76 -9.63
C THR A 209 -7.48 -25.57 -8.73
N ILE A 210 -7.39 -24.77 -7.66
CA ILE A 210 -8.54 -24.42 -6.81
C ILE A 210 -9.67 -23.78 -7.62
N LEU A 211 -9.37 -23.07 -8.71
CA LEU A 211 -10.36 -22.44 -9.58
C LEU A 211 -11.32 -23.46 -10.23
N ASN A 212 -10.90 -24.72 -10.40
CA ASN A 212 -11.74 -25.79 -10.96
C ASN A 212 -12.71 -26.39 -9.94
N ASN A 213 -12.57 -26.07 -8.66
CA ASN A 213 -13.39 -26.65 -7.62
C ASN A 213 -14.53 -25.72 -7.23
N GLU A 214 -15.75 -26.07 -7.62
CA GLU A 214 -16.94 -25.26 -7.42
C GLU A 214 -17.41 -25.15 -5.96
N LYS A 215 -16.93 -26.00 -5.05
CA LYS A 215 -17.29 -25.91 -3.63
C LYS A 215 -16.74 -24.66 -2.95
N TYR A 216 -15.63 -24.11 -3.42
CA TYR A 216 -14.99 -22.95 -2.81
C TYR A 216 -15.64 -21.65 -3.27
N THR A 217 -15.97 -20.78 -2.29
CA THR A 217 -16.53 -19.46 -2.51
C THR A 217 -15.80 -18.36 -1.72
N SER A 218 -14.82 -18.74 -0.90
CA SER A 218 -14.02 -17.82 -0.09
C SER A 218 -13.24 -16.85 -0.98
N GLU A 219 -13.54 -15.57 -0.89
CA GLU A 219 -12.87 -14.52 -1.67
C GLU A 219 -11.35 -14.49 -1.42
N PRO A 220 -10.84 -14.56 -0.16
CA PRO A 220 -9.40 -14.59 0.09
C PRO A 220 -8.67 -15.78 -0.56
N LEU A 221 -9.32 -16.93 -0.65
CA LEU A 221 -8.80 -18.12 -1.31
C LEU A 221 -8.78 -17.92 -2.83
N LEU A 222 -9.91 -17.54 -3.41
CA LEU A 222 -10.09 -17.46 -4.86
C LEU A 222 -9.25 -16.35 -5.49
N ARG A 223 -9.06 -15.21 -4.82
CA ARG A 223 -8.13 -14.16 -5.32
C ARG A 223 -6.70 -14.67 -5.45
N ARG A 224 -6.23 -15.49 -4.50
CA ARG A 224 -4.90 -16.10 -4.56
C ARG A 224 -4.79 -17.14 -5.67
N ALA A 225 -5.83 -17.95 -5.87
CA ALA A 225 -5.89 -18.91 -6.95
C ALA A 225 -5.89 -18.23 -8.34
N ILE A 226 -6.63 -17.11 -8.50
CA ILE A 226 -6.61 -16.29 -9.73
C ILE A 226 -5.20 -15.75 -9.97
N ASN A 227 -4.56 -15.20 -8.93
CA ASN A 227 -3.20 -14.68 -9.06
C ASN A 227 -2.19 -15.78 -9.38
N ALA A 228 -2.32 -16.95 -8.73
CA ALA A 228 -1.47 -18.11 -9.01
C ALA A 228 -1.59 -18.56 -10.47
N ALA A 229 -2.82 -18.67 -11.00
CA ALA A 229 -3.05 -19.02 -12.40
C ALA A 229 -2.41 -18.00 -13.36
N LEU A 230 -2.56 -16.68 -13.07
CA LEU A 230 -1.92 -15.64 -13.85
C LEU A 230 -0.39 -15.74 -13.81
N ARG A 231 0.20 -16.06 -12.65
CA ARG A 231 1.67 -16.12 -12.48
C ARG A 231 2.27 -17.37 -13.14
N VAL A 232 1.64 -18.51 -12.99
CA VAL A 232 2.07 -19.77 -13.64
C VAL A 232 1.98 -19.62 -15.16
N GLY A 233 0.82 -19.21 -15.68
CA GLY A 233 0.67 -18.74 -17.05
C GLY A 233 0.75 -19.81 -18.13
N GLY A 234 0.42 -21.05 -17.84
CA GLY A 234 0.28 -22.11 -18.82
C GLY A 234 -1.09 -22.12 -19.53
N GLU A 235 -1.23 -22.98 -20.53
CA GLU A 235 -2.50 -23.14 -21.27
C GLU A 235 -3.64 -23.61 -20.35
N GLN A 236 -3.34 -24.47 -19.38
CA GLN A 236 -4.32 -24.97 -18.41
C GLN A 236 -4.79 -23.84 -17.49
N GLU A 237 -3.88 -23.01 -17.00
CA GLU A 237 -4.20 -21.87 -16.14
C GLU A 237 -5.02 -20.82 -16.88
N LEU A 238 -4.78 -20.64 -18.18
CA LEU A 238 -5.58 -19.77 -19.01
C LEU A 238 -7.03 -20.30 -19.13
N ASP A 239 -7.19 -21.59 -19.40
CA ASP A 239 -8.51 -22.25 -19.46
C ASP A 239 -9.23 -22.15 -18.09
N MET A 240 -8.51 -22.32 -16.97
CA MET A 240 -9.07 -22.14 -15.62
C MET A 240 -9.61 -20.73 -15.41
N LEU A 241 -8.86 -19.69 -15.79
CA LEU A 241 -9.29 -18.30 -15.64
C LEU A 241 -10.51 -17.97 -16.52
N ILE A 242 -10.52 -18.42 -17.77
CA ILE A 242 -11.67 -18.24 -18.69
C ILE A 242 -12.92 -18.93 -18.14
N ASN A 243 -12.80 -20.15 -17.68
CA ASN A 243 -13.92 -20.91 -17.10
C ASN A 243 -14.41 -20.27 -15.80
N PHE A 244 -13.50 -19.82 -14.95
CA PHE A 244 -13.84 -19.13 -13.71
C PHE A 244 -14.57 -17.81 -13.95
N ALA A 245 -14.19 -17.04 -14.98
CA ALA A 245 -14.89 -15.81 -15.36
C ALA A 245 -16.37 -16.04 -15.75
N LYS A 246 -16.71 -17.23 -16.20
CA LYS A 246 -18.08 -17.65 -16.55
C LYS A 246 -18.87 -18.23 -15.37
N ARG A 247 -18.22 -18.57 -14.27
CA ARG A 247 -18.78 -19.27 -13.12
C ARG A 247 -19.76 -18.40 -12.34
N THR A 248 -21.07 -18.68 -12.43
CA THR A 248 -22.14 -17.88 -11.79
C THR A 248 -22.33 -18.17 -10.30
N SER A 249 -21.72 -19.22 -9.75
CA SER A 249 -21.79 -19.56 -8.33
C SER A 249 -20.89 -18.70 -7.43
N VAL A 250 -20.09 -17.81 -8.00
CA VAL A 250 -19.26 -16.84 -7.30
C VAL A 250 -19.68 -15.40 -7.62
N THR A 251 -19.22 -14.43 -6.83
CA THR A 251 -19.57 -13.02 -7.01
C THR A 251 -19.05 -12.47 -8.34
N SER A 252 -19.76 -11.48 -8.90
CA SER A 252 -19.32 -10.77 -10.11
C SER A 252 -17.96 -10.11 -9.95
N SER A 253 -17.64 -9.67 -8.72
CA SER A 253 -16.32 -9.09 -8.39
C SER A 253 -15.18 -10.10 -8.64
N LEU A 254 -15.30 -11.34 -8.20
CA LEU A 254 -14.28 -12.38 -8.44
C LEU A 254 -14.19 -12.79 -9.91
N ARG A 255 -15.32 -12.88 -10.59
CA ARG A 255 -15.35 -13.13 -12.04
C ARG A 255 -14.68 -12.00 -12.82
N GLY A 256 -14.98 -10.75 -12.45
CA GLY A 256 -14.32 -9.55 -12.99
C GLY A 256 -12.81 -9.52 -12.70
N GLU A 257 -12.38 -10.01 -11.53
CA GLU A 257 -10.96 -10.15 -11.17
C GLU A 257 -10.23 -11.13 -12.11
N ALA A 258 -10.87 -12.27 -12.44
CA ALA A 258 -10.32 -13.21 -13.41
C ALA A 258 -10.20 -12.60 -14.82
N LEU A 259 -11.22 -11.83 -15.28
CA LEU A 259 -11.14 -11.08 -16.54
C LEU A 259 -10.04 -10.01 -16.51
N ALA A 260 -9.86 -9.31 -15.37
CA ALA A 260 -8.78 -8.36 -15.22
C ALA A 260 -7.40 -9.03 -15.25
N ALA A 261 -7.28 -10.27 -14.74
CA ALA A 261 -6.07 -11.08 -14.88
C ALA A 261 -5.83 -11.46 -16.34
N LEU A 262 -6.86 -11.89 -17.05
CA LEU A 262 -6.81 -12.17 -18.50
C LEU A 262 -6.39 -10.95 -19.32
N GLY A 263 -6.90 -9.75 -18.99
CA GLY A 263 -6.51 -8.50 -19.64
C GLY A 263 -5.03 -8.13 -19.49
N THR A 264 -4.33 -8.73 -18.55
CA THR A 264 -2.88 -8.55 -18.34
C THR A 264 -2.09 -9.84 -18.60
N TRP A 265 -2.68 -10.82 -19.26
CA TRP A 265 -2.09 -12.15 -19.43
C TRP A 265 -0.69 -12.15 -20.04
N ASN A 266 -0.49 -11.39 -21.12
CA ASN A 266 0.79 -11.35 -21.82
C ASN A 266 1.87 -10.60 -21.05
N ASN A 267 1.48 -9.60 -20.26
CA ASN A 267 2.38 -8.78 -19.45
C ASN A 267 1.72 -8.45 -18.10
N PRO A 268 1.73 -9.39 -17.15
CA PRO A 268 1.22 -9.13 -15.80
C PRO A 268 2.00 -8.03 -15.10
N SER A 269 1.34 -7.31 -14.19
CA SER A 269 2.00 -6.34 -13.33
C SER A 269 3.21 -6.95 -12.63
N LEU A 270 4.26 -6.15 -12.46
CA LEU A 270 5.43 -6.51 -11.63
C LEU A 270 5.05 -6.76 -10.18
N LEU A 271 3.92 -6.18 -9.75
CA LEU A 271 3.40 -6.31 -8.39
C LEU A 271 2.31 -7.38 -8.33
N ASP A 272 2.35 -8.15 -7.27
CA ASP A 272 1.32 -9.14 -6.93
C ASP A 272 -0.06 -8.49 -6.80
N ARG A 273 -1.08 -9.13 -7.37
CA ARG A 273 -2.46 -8.59 -7.35
C ARG A 273 -3.14 -8.71 -5.99
N VAL A 274 -2.61 -9.54 -5.09
CA VAL A 274 -3.19 -9.80 -3.77
C VAL A 274 -2.47 -9.01 -2.66
N ASP A 275 -1.13 -9.12 -2.58
CA ASP A 275 -0.36 -8.53 -1.49
C ASP A 275 0.51 -7.33 -1.91
N GLY A 276 0.52 -6.98 -3.20
CA GLY A 276 1.24 -5.82 -3.73
C GLY A 276 2.77 -5.95 -3.76
N ARG A 277 3.31 -7.13 -3.45
CA ARG A 277 4.77 -7.34 -3.46
C ARG A 277 5.33 -7.49 -4.86
N TYR A 278 6.58 -7.12 -5.03
CA TYR A 278 7.30 -7.32 -6.29
C TYR A 278 7.53 -8.80 -6.56
N ARG A 279 7.15 -9.26 -7.78
CA ARG A 279 7.25 -10.65 -8.23
C ARG A 279 8.12 -10.84 -9.48
N GLY A 280 8.73 -9.78 -9.97
CA GLY A 280 9.48 -9.83 -11.21
C GLY A 280 8.63 -9.66 -12.46
N GLU A 281 9.31 -9.53 -13.58
CA GLU A 281 8.72 -9.33 -14.89
C GLU A 281 8.34 -10.67 -15.52
N ILE A 282 7.15 -10.72 -16.12
CA ILE A 282 6.66 -11.85 -16.92
C ILE A 282 6.22 -11.29 -18.25
N ILE A 283 6.81 -11.77 -19.34
CA ILE A 283 6.41 -11.45 -20.71
C ILE A 283 6.05 -12.76 -21.39
N ARG A 284 4.84 -12.84 -21.96
CA ARG A 284 4.36 -13.96 -22.76
C ARG A 284 4.10 -13.49 -24.16
N GLU A 285 4.72 -14.15 -25.11
CA GLU A 285 4.52 -13.91 -26.53
C GLU A 285 3.37 -14.78 -27.09
N GLY A 286 2.82 -14.36 -28.21
CA GLY A 286 1.81 -15.11 -28.95
C GLY A 286 0.36 -14.73 -28.64
N ASN A 287 -0.58 -15.42 -29.30
CA ASN A 287 -2.00 -15.11 -29.34
C ASN A 287 -2.87 -16.12 -28.57
N LEU A 288 -2.27 -16.89 -27.65
CA LEU A 288 -2.96 -17.97 -26.96
C LEU A 288 -4.28 -17.51 -26.29
N LEU A 289 -4.25 -16.36 -25.60
CA LEU A 289 -5.46 -15.79 -25.01
C LEU A 289 -6.52 -15.47 -26.07
N GLN A 290 -6.11 -14.85 -27.19
CA GLN A 290 -7.04 -14.50 -28.28
C GLN A 290 -7.72 -15.75 -28.89
N GLU A 291 -6.96 -16.82 -29.09
CA GLU A 291 -7.44 -18.09 -29.63
C GLU A 291 -8.43 -18.77 -28.66
N LYS A 292 -8.11 -18.81 -27.38
CA LYS A 292 -8.90 -19.52 -26.36
C LYS A 292 -10.19 -18.79 -25.98
N ILE A 293 -10.13 -17.47 -25.74
CA ILE A 293 -11.30 -16.70 -25.25
C ILE A 293 -12.34 -16.43 -26.32
N GLY A 294 -11.97 -16.52 -27.60
CA GLY A 294 -12.80 -16.07 -28.74
C GLY A 294 -14.23 -16.60 -28.74
N LYS A 295 -14.43 -17.86 -28.38
CA LYS A 295 -15.77 -18.50 -28.31
C LYS A 295 -16.63 -18.01 -27.14
N ASP A 296 -16.03 -17.49 -26.06
CA ASP A 296 -16.71 -17.12 -24.83
C ASP A 296 -17.07 -15.62 -24.78
N ILE A 297 -16.44 -14.79 -25.63
CA ILE A 297 -16.67 -13.33 -25.71
C ILE A 297 -18.15 -12.98 -25.90
N PRO A 298 -18.93 -13.59 -26.82
CA PRO A 298 -20.33 -13.23 -27.00
C PRO A 298 -21.19 -13.46 -25.76
N ALA A 299 -20.88 -14.48 -24.94
CA ALA A 299 -21.59 -14.75 -23.71
C ALA A 299 -21.24 -13.72 -22.63
N LEU A 300 -19.95 -13.36 -22.51
CA LEU A 300 -19.45 -12.38 -21.55
C LEU A 300 -19.97 -10.96 -21.85
N LEU A 301 -20.10 -10.57 -23.12
CA LEU A 301 -20.67 -9.28 -23.52
C LEU A 301 -22.20 -9.18 -23.27
N LYS A 302 -22.89 -10.31 -23.11
CA LYS A 302 -24.31 -10.35 -22.75
C LYS A 302 -24.55 -10.41 -21.24
N ASP A 303 -23.50 -10.54 -20.44
CA ASP A 303 -23.63 -10.49 -18.98
C ASP A 303 -24.15 -9.12 -18.54
N ARG A 304 -24.94 -9.10 -17.47
CA ARG A 304 -25.56 -7.87 -16.95
C ARG A 304 -24.77 -7.23 -15.81
N GLN A 305 -23.74 -7.92 -15.32
CA GLN A 305 -22.94 -7.43 -14.21
C GLN A 305 -21.89 -6.43 -14.69
N PRO A 306 -21.81 -5.26 -14.07
CA PRO A 306 -20.83 -4.23 -14.47
C PRO A 306 -19.39 -4.72 -14.49
N GLU A 307 -18.98 -5.50 -13.49
CA GLU A 307 -17.60 -6.00 -13.35
C GLU A 307 -17.20 -6.91 -14.53
N ILE A 308 -18.17 -7.68 -15.06
CA ILE A 308 -17.92 -8.56 -16.20
C ILE A 308 -17.77 -7.75 -17.47
N LEU A 309 -18.68 -6.78 -17.69
CA LEU A 309 -18.61 -5.91 -18.88
C LEU A 309 -17.34 -5.06 -18.89
N ILE A 310 -16.93 -4.52 -17.75
CA ILE A 310 -15.67 -3.79 -17.59
C ILE A 310 -14.48 -4.73 -17.85
N GLY A 311 -14.49 -5.91 -17.25
CA GLY A 311 -13.42 -6.88 -17.40
C GLY A 311 -13.23 -7.32 -18.82
N ILE A 312 -14.30 -7.75 -19.51
CA ILE A 312 -14.22 -8.22 -20.90
C ILE A 312 -13.85 -7.09 -21.88
N SER A 313 -14.38 -5.87 -21.69
CA SER A 313 -14.00 -4.75 -22.56
C SER A 313 -12.50 -4.46 -22.48
N LYS A 314 -11.92 -4.41 -21.26
CA LYS A 314 -10.47 -4.25 -21.06
C LYS A 314 -9.67 -5.41 -21.67
N THR A 315 -10.16 -6.63 -21.52
CA THR A 315 -9.50 -7.80 -22.14
C THR A 315 -9.48 -7.68 -23.67
N LEU A 316 -10.60 -7.29 -24.29
CA LEU A 316 -10.67 -7.08 -25.74
C LEU A 316 -9.67 -6.02 -26.21
N SER A 317 -9.55 -4.92 -25.47
CA SER A 317 -8.55 -3.89 -25.76
C SER A 317 -7.12 -4.44 -25.67
N ALA A 318 -6.81 -5.18 -24.60
CA ALA A 318 -5.47 -5.73 -24.36
C ALA A 318 -5.00 -6.71 -25.45
N ILE A 319 -5.94 -7.47 -26.03
CA ILE A 319 -5.65 -8.45 -27.10
C ILE A 319 -5.95 -7.92 -28.51
N GLY A 320 -6.35 -6.65 -28.63
CA GLY A 320 -6.58 -5.99 -29.94
C GLY A 320 -7.75 -6.53 -30.75
N ILE A 321 -8.77 -7.13 -30.13
CA ILE A 321 -9.94 -7.65 -30.84
C ILE A 321 -10.97 -6.54 -31.05
N ASN A 322 -11.11 -6.07 -32.28
CA ASN A 322 -12.00 -4.98 -32.67
C ASN A 322 -13.33 -5.45 -33.31
N LYS A 323 -13.49 -6.72 -33.60
CA LYS A 323 -14.69 -7.24 -34.32
C LYS A 323 -15.98 -7.07 -33.50
N TYR A 324 -15.90 -6.76 -32.20
CA TYR A 324 -17.04 -6.52 -31.29
C TYR A 324 -17.26 -5.03 -30.99
N ASN A 325 -16.65 -4.13 -31.77
CA ASN A 325 -16.76 -2.69 -31.53
C ASN A 325 -18.19 -2.17 -31.63
N ASP A 326 -19.04 -2.70 -32.53
CA ASP A 326 -20.44 -2.30 -32.63
C ASP A 326 -21.26 -2.74 -31.41
N GLU A 327 -21.02 -3.94 -30.87
CA GLU A 327 -21.62 -4.41 -29.61
C GLU A 327 -21.17 -3.57 -28.43
N LEU A 328 -19.88 -3.25 -28.33
CA LEU A 328 -19.34 -2.35 -27.33
C LEU A 328 -19.96 -0.96 -27.43
N TYR A 329 -20.10 -0.42 -28.64
CA TYR A 329 -20.74 0.88 -28.85
C TYR A 329 -22.22 0.85 -28.46
N TYR A 330 -22.93 -0.25 -28.69
CA TYR A 330 -24.29 -0.43 -28.22
C TYR A 330 -24.33 -0.43 -26.67
N ILE A 331 -23.43 -1.18 -26.02
CA ILE A 331 -23.31 -1.20 -24.53
C ILE A 331 -23.02 0.21 -24.01
N PHE A 332 -22.08 0.94 -24.63
CA PHE A 332 -21.76 2.32 -24.25
C PHE A 332 -23.00 3.22 -24.25
N LYS A 333 -23.83 3.14 -25.28
CA LYS A 333 -25.02 3.99 -25.43
C LYS A 333 -26.17 3.62 -24.49
N THR A 334 -26.28 2.36 -24.08
CA THR A 334 -27.50 1.84 -23.44
C THR A 334 -27.29 1.39 -21.97
N ASN A 335 -26.05 1.15 -21.55
CA ASN A 335 -25.79 0.65 -20.21
C ASN A 335 -26.05 1.73 -19.16
N LYS A 336 -26.68 1.33 -18.04
CA LYS A 336 -27.04 2.25 -16.94
C LYS A 336 -25.83 2.60 -16.05
N SER A 337 -24.83 1.69 -15.90
CA SER A 337 -23.64 1.96 -15.08
C SER A 337 -22.70 2.92 -15.80
N PRO A 338 -22.35 4.06 -15.20
CA PRO A 338 -21.39 4.98 -15.77
C PRO A 338 -19.98 4.39 -15.84
N GLU A 339 -19.62 3.49 -14.90
CA GLU A 339 -18.33 2.79 -14.89
C GLU A 339 -18.18 1.90 -16.14
N VAL A 340 -19.24 1.20 -16.52
CA VAL A 340 -19.28 0.40 -17.75
C VAL A 340 -19.13 1.31 -18.97
N ARG A 341 -19.93 2.40 -19.04
CA ARG A 341 -19.86 3.33 -20.19
C ARG A 341 -18.47 3.94 -20.32
N ALA A 342 -17.87 4.39 -19.22
CA ALA A 342 -16.52 4.94 -19.22
C ALA A 342 -15.46 3.91 -19.67
N SER A 343 -15.53 2.69 -19.15
CA SER A 343 -14.60 1.61 -19.52
C SER A 343 -14.73 1.23 -20.99
N VAL A 344 -15.96 1.08 -21.48
CA VAL A 344 -16.22 0.72 -22.88
C VAL A 344 -15.81 1.85 -23.83
N LEU A 345 -16.05 3.12 -23.49
CA LEU A 345 -15.60 4.27 -24.28
C LEU A 345 -14.07 4.27 -24.44
N ASN A 346 -13.34 4.05 -23.34
CA ASN A 346 -11.87 3.93 -23.38
C ASN A 346 -11.43 2.75 -24.28
N THR A 347 -12.10 1.61 -24.17
CA THR A 347 -11.82 0.44 -25.01
C THR A 347 -12.03 0.74 -26.50
N LEU A 348 -13.13 1.40 -26.85
CA LEU A 348 -13.41 1.82 -28.23
C LEU A 348 -12.33 2.75 -28.80
N GLY A 349 -11.82 3.68 -27.95
CA GLY A 349 -10.70 4.55 -28.30
C GLY A 349 -9.42 3.75 -28.60
N GLN A 350 -9.06 2.82 -27.71
CA GLN A 350 -7.86 1.99 -27.86
C GLN A 350 -7.94 1.03 -29.05
N LEU A 351 -9.15 0.57 -29.42
CA LEU A 351 -9.39 -0.30 -30.57
C LEU A 351 -9.59 0.47 -31.88
N ASN A 352 -9.37 1.79 -31.90
CA ASN A 352 -9.51 2.66 -33.07
C ASN A 352 -10.87 2.49 -33.76
N PHE A 353 -11.96 2.59 -33.00
CA PHE A 353 -13.32 2.41 -33.51
C PHE A 353 -13.64 3.46 -34.60
N ASP A 354 -14.18 3.01 -35.72
CA ASP A 354 -14.46 3.85 -36.89
C ASP A 354 -15.49 4.99 -36.64
N LYS A 355 -16.42 4.80 -35.68
CA LYS A 355 -17.42 5.80 -35.28
C LYS A 355 -17.00 6.55 -33.99
N MET A 356 -15.68 6.70 -33.74
CA MET A 356 -15.18 7.29 -32.50
C MET A 356 -15.61 8.74 -32.31
N GLU A 357 -15.73 9.53 -33.39
CA GLU A 357 -16.29 10.89 -33.35
C GLU A 357 -17.68 10.92 -32.69
N ALA A 358 -18.58 10.03 -33.14
CA ALA A 358 -19.93 9.94 -32.59
C ALA A 358 -19.90 9.47 -31.10
N ALA A 359 -19.04 8.53 -30.78
CA ALA A 359 -18.86 8.09 -29.41
C ALA A 359 -18.37 9.22 -28.49
N MET A 360 -17.42 10.04 -28.96
CA MET A 360 -16.90 11.20 -28.23
C MET A 360 -17.99 12.25 -27.96
N ILE A 361 -18.82 12.59 -28.97
CA ILE A 361 -19.94 13.53 -28.80
C ILE A 361 -20.90 13.05 -27.69
N ILE A 362 -21.24 11.76 -27.70
CA ILE A 362 -22.10 11.15 -26.68
C ILE A 362 -21.39 11.19 -25.31
N GLY A 363 -20.13 10.81 -25.25
CA GLY A 363 -19.35 10.79 -24.02
C GLY A 363 -19.20 12.17 -23.37
N MET A 364 -18.95 13.23 -24.18
CA MET A 364 -18.86 14.62 -23.70
C MET A 364 -20.19 15.18 -23.19
N GLN A 365 -21.31 14.57 -23.59
CA GLN A 365 -22.66 14.97 -23.18
C GLN A 365 -23.27 14.04 -22.13
N ASP A 366 -22.55 13.00 -21.71
CA ASP A 366 -23.07 12.06 -20.72
C ASP A 366 -23.45 12.77 -19.42
N SER A 367 -24.52 12.30 -18.78
CA SER A 367 -24.98 12.85 -17.50
C SER A 367 -23.98 12.67 -16.37
N ASN A 368 -23.14 11.63 -16.46
CA ASN A 368 -22.16 11.28 -15.41
C ASN A 368 -20.78 11.91 -15.72
N GLU A 369 -20.19 12.54 -14.71
CA GLU A 369 -18.88 13.21 -14.81
C GLU A 369 -17.74 12.23 -15.16
N GLN A 370 -17.77 11.00 -14.65
CA GLN A 370 -16.73 10.01 -14.93
C GLN A 370 -16.66 9.65 -16.42
N VAL A 371 -17.81 9.52 -17.07
CA VAL A 371 -17.88 9.25 -18.52
C VAL A 371 -17.35 10.44 -19.31
N ARG A 372 -17.77 11.67 -18.96
CA ARG A 372 -17.25 12.89 -19.59
C ARG A 372 -15.75 13.05 -19.38
N THR A 373 -15.25 12.76 -18.19
CA THR A 373 -13.81 12.75 -17.88
C THR A 373 -13.04 11.76 -18.75
N SER A 374 -13.58 10.54 -18.95
CA SER A 374 -12.98 9.55 -19.85
C SER A 374 -12.95 10.06 -21.29
N ALA A 375 -14.02 10.70 -21.75
CA ALA A 375 -14.06 11.30 -23.08
C ALA A 375 -13.02 12.43 -23.23
N VAL A 376 -12.86 13.30 -22.23
CA VAL A 376 -11.82 14.35 -22.24
C VAL A 376 -10.41 13.74 -22.32
N GLY A 377 -10.13 12.68 -21.53
CA GLY A 377 -8.83 12.01 -21.56
C GLY A 377 -8.49 11.35 -22.89
N LEU A 378 -9.50 10.88 -23.64
CA LEU A 378 -9.30 10.29 -24.97
C LEU A 378 -9.03 11.34 -26.06
N LEU A 379 -9.50 12.58 -25.90
CA LEU A 379 -9.40 13.61 -26.92
C LEU A 379 -7.96 13.85 -27.38
N GLY A 380 -7.01 13.87 -26.44
CA GLY A 380 -5.58 14.05 -26.72
C GLY A 380 -4.91 12.88 -27.43
N GLN A 381 -5.56 11.71 -27.45
CA GLN A 381 -5.02 10.48 -28.07
C GLN A 381 -5.60 10.20 -29.46
N LEU A 382 -6.64 10.94 -29.83
CA LEU A 382 -7.40 10.72 -31.09
C LEU A 382 -7.06 11.80 -32.12
N ASN A 383 -6.84 11.37 -33.36
CA ASN A 383 -6.68 12.30 -34.46
C ASN A 383 -8.08 12.67 -35.03
N LEU A 384 -8.73 13.66 -34.39
CA LEU A 384 -10.05 14.14 -34.80
C LEU A 384 -9.93 15.34 -35.75
N PRO A 385 -10.82 15.46 -36.76
CA PRO A 385 -10.84 16.62 -37.64
C PRO A 385 -11.05 17.91 -36.83
N LYS A 386 -10.22 18.93 -37.06
CA LYS A 386 -10.28 20.22 -36.35
C LYS A 386 -11.65 20.92 -36.43
N GLU A 387 -12.36 20.74 -37.53
CA GLU A 387 -13.68 21.31 -37.76
C GLU A 387 -14.75 20.74 -36.81
N LYS A 388 -14.49 19.55 -36.24
CA LYS A 388 -15.40 18.85 -35.32
C LYS A 388 -15.12 19.17 -33.86
N LEU A 389 -13.93 19.60 -33.55
CA LEU A 389 -13.50 19.85 -32.15
C LEU A 389 -14.41 20.84 -31.40
N PRO A 390 -14.85 21.98 -31.98
CA PRO A 390 -15.76 22.89 -31.29
C PRO A 390 -17.08 22.23 -30.86
N ALA A 391 -17.63 21.34 -31.71
CA ALA A 391 -18.86 20.60 -31.37
C ALA A 391 -18.64 19.55 -30.29
N ILE A 392 -17.46 18.91 -30.25
CA ILE A 392 -17.10 17.89 -29.28
C ILE A 392 -16.82 18.51 -27.90
N VAL A 393 -16.02 19.57 -27.84
CA VAL A 393 -15.58 20.16 -26.58
C VAL A 393 -16.58 21.16 -25.99
N GLY A 394 -17.41 21.78 -26.83
CA GLY A 394 -18.36 22.83 -26.42
C GLY A 394 -19.27 22.44 -25.24
N PRO A 395 -19.81 21.22 -25.18
CA PRO A 395 -20.62 20.77 -24.04
C PRO A 395 -19.91 20.88 -22.69
N ILE A 396 -18.61 20.62 -22.62
CA ILE A 396 -17.82 20.72 -21.37
C ILE A 396 -17.75 22.17 -20.89
N PHE A 397 -17.45 23.12 -21.78
CA PHE A 397 -17.43 24.54 -21.43
C PHE A 397 -18.82 25.13 -21.16
N LYS A 398 -19.88 24.44 -21.53
CA LYS A 398 -21.25 24.90 -21.30
C LYS A 398 -21.87 24.34 -20.02
N LYS A 399 -21.55 23.10 -19.64
CA LYS A 399 -22.23 22.35 -18.58
C LYS A 399 -21.29 21.57 -17.66
N GLY A 400 -20.01 21.44 -18.00
CA GLY A 400 -19.03 20.71 -17.21
C GLY A 400 -18.69 21.44 -15.91
N SER A 401 -18.27 20.69 -14.89
CA SER A 401 -17.72 21.25 -13.65
C SER A 401 -16.42 22.03 -13.95
N VAL A 402 -16.01 22.88 -13.01
CA VAL A 402 -14.71 23.60 -13.11
C VAL A 402 -13.58 22.59 -13.37
N SER A 403 -13.54 21.48 -12.64
CA SER A 403 -12.51 20.42 -12.81
C SER A 403 -12.51 19.80 -14.22
N GLU A 404 -13.67 19.59 -14.83
CA GLU A 404 -13.77 19.09 -16.20
C GLU A 404 -13.28 20.11 -17.22
N GLN A 405 -13.62 21.38 -17.03
CA GLN A 405 -13.17 22.48 -17.89
C GLN A 405 -11.65 22.68 -17.79
N GLN A 406 -11.07 22.60 -16.61
CA GLN A 406 -9.64 22.65 -16.38
C GLN A 406 -8.90 21.50 -17.13
N ARG A 407 -9.40 20.26 -17.00
CA ARG A 407 -8.85 19.11 -17.76
C ARG A 407 -8.95 19.32 -19.27
N MET A 408 -10.09 19.83 -19.74
CA MET A 408 -10.27 20.12 -21.16
C MET A 408 -9.27 21.15 -21.65
N LEU A 409 -9.01 22.20 -20.86
CA LEU A 409 -8.01 23.22 -21.18
C LEU A 409 -6.61 22.61 -21.26
N ASN A 410 -6.21 21.77 -20.32
CA ASN A 410 -4.92 21.07 -20.39
C ASN A 410 -4.80 20.25 -21.68
N VAL A 411 -5.82 19.46 -22.02
CA VAL A 411 -5.81 18.69 -23.27
C VAL A 411 -5.73 19.60 -24.50
N LEU A 412 -6.45 20.73 -24.51
CA LEU A 412 -6.38 21.69 -25.64
C LEU A 412 -5.01 22.34 -25.79
N GLY A 413 -4.29 22.57 -24.68
CA GLY A 413 -2.91 23.07 -24.68
C GLY A 413 -1.91 22.09 -25.28
N ASP A 414 -2.16 20.79 -25.11
CA ASP A 414 -1.31 19.70 -25.62
C ASP A 414 -1.61 19.31 -27.07
N LEU A 415 -2.78 19.73 -27.61
CA LEU A 415 -3.14 19.45 -29.00
C LEU A 415 -2.29 20.30 -29.99
N PRO A 416 -2.10 19.81 -31.24
CA PRO A 416 -1.55 20.64 -32.30
C PRO A 416 -2.27 22.00 -32.38
N VAL A 417 -1.52 23.09 -32.44
CA VAL A 417 -2.04 24.47 -32.33
C VAL A 417 -3.11 24.79 -33.37
N GLU A 418 -3.00 24.25 -34.56
CA GLU A 418 -4.02 24.38 -35.63
C GLU A 418 -5.37 23.77 -35.25
N ASN A 419 -5.40 22.83 -34.33
CA ASN A 419 -6.61 22.18 -33.84
C ASN A 419 -7.26 22.95 -32.69
N SER A 420 -6.50 23.48 -31.75
CA SER A 420 -7.01 24.14 -30.54
C SER A 420 -7.17 25.66 -30.66
N ASN A 421 -6.48 26.28 -31.62
CA ASN A 421 -6.36 27.74 -31.79
C ASN A 421 -7.70 28.49 -31.73
N THR A 422 -8.70 28.07 -32.55
CA THR A 422 -10.01 28.74 -32.63
C THR A 422 -10.79 28.65 -31.31
N ILE A 423 -10.65 27.53 -30.59
CA ILE A 423 -11.34 27.29 -29.33
C ILE A 423 -10.71 28.17 -28.24
N LEU A 424 -9.38 28.14 -28.13
CA LEU A 424 -8.65 28.95 -27.13
C LEU A 424 -8.85 30.44 -27.38
N ALA A 425 -8.83 30.93 -28.65
CA ALA A 425 -9.12 32.32 -28.96
C ALA A 425 -10.53 32.72 -28.48
N SER A 426 -11.55 31.88 -28.76
CA SER A 426 -12.92 32.15 -28.29
C SER A 426 -13.03 32.18 -26.74
N LEU A 427 -12.25 31.37 -26.05
CA LEU A 427 -12.22 31.39 -24.57
C LEU A 427 -11.52 32.63 -24.01
N ILE A 428 -10.45 33.11 -24.68
CA ILE A 428 -9.81 34.39 -24.36
C ILE A 428 -10.80 35.55 -24.53
N ASP A 429 -11.59 35.55 -25.62
CA ASP A 429 -12.60 36.59 -25.85
C ASP A 429 -13.67 36.56 -24.76
N LYS A 430 -14.12 35.39 -24.31
CA LYS A 430 -15.06 35.26 -23.18
C LYS A 430 -14.44 35.76 -21.88
N ALA A 431 -13.16 35.45 -21.62
CA ALA A 431 -12.46 35.94 -20.45
C ALA A 431 -12.38 37.49 -20.46
N SER A 432 -12.06 38.09 -21.63
CA SER A 432 -12.01 39.54 -21.82
C SER A 432 -13.36 40.23 -21.52
N ASN A 433 -14.46 39.56 -21.75
CA ASN A 433 -15.82 40.04 -21.52
C ASN A 433 -16.40 39.62 -20.16
N ASN A 434 -15.59 39.08 -19.23
CA ASN A 434 -16.02 38.56 -17.93
C ASN A 434 -17.11 37.45 -18.04
N GLN A 435 -17.09 36.67 -19.12
CA GLN A 435 -18.04 35.59 -19.39
C GLN A 435 -17.44 34.21 -19.13
N LEU A 436 -16.21 34.14 -18.64
CA LEU A 436 -15.52 32.90 -18.27
C LEU A 436 -15.52 32.75 -16.75
N ASP A 437 -15.67 31.52 -16.26
CA ASP A 437 -15.53 31.21 -14.84
C ASP A 437 -14.08 31.52 -14.39
N GLN A 438 -13.95 32.26 -13.29
CA GLN A 438 -12.62 32.59 -12.73
C GLN A 438 -11.84 31.34 -12.32
N GLY A 439 -12.53 30.26 -11.96
CA GLY A 439 -11.92 28.98 -11.58
C GLY A 439 -11.12 28.28 -12.69
N ILE A 440 -11.29 28.71 -13.95
CA ILE A 440 -10.56 28.13 -15.12
C ILE A 440 -9.66 29.15 -15.82
N LEU A 441 -9.57 30.37 -15.31
CA LEU A 441 -8.79 31.41 -15.96
C LEU A 441 -7.30 31.09 -15.99
N LEU A 442 -6.75 30.62 -14.88
CA LEU A 442 -5.36 30.17 -14.79
C LEU A 442 -5.07 29.05 -15.79
N ASP A 443 -5.93 28.03 -15.83
CA ASP A 443 -5.77 26.88 -16.72
C ASP A 443 -5.85 27.30 -18.21
N LEU A 444 -6.70 28.30 -18.55
CA LEU A 444 -6.71 28.90 -19.88
C LEU A 444 -5.38 29.57 -20.22
N MET A 445 -4.81 30.34 -19.26
CA MET A 445 -3.52 31.01 -19.47
C MET A 445 -2.39 29.99 -19.65
N GLU A 446 -2.35 28.93 -18.85
CA GLU A 446 -1.38 27.84 -18.96
C GLU A 446 -1.51 27.12 -20.31
N SER A 447 -2.74 26.78 -20.72
CA SER A 447 -3.01 26.13 -22.02
C SER A 447 -2.59 26.96 -23.21
N VAL A 448 -2.88 28.27 -23.18
CA VAL A 448 -2.46 29.19 -24.25
C VAL A 448 -0.94 29.28 -24.32
N ASN A 449 -0.25 29.40 -23.18
CA ASN A 449 1.21 29.44 -23.14
C ASN A 449 1.84 28.11 -23.65
N ALA A 450 1.22 26.96 -23.37
CA ALA A 450 1.67 25.65 -23.84
C ALA A 450 1.62 25.53 -25.37
N THR A 451 0.76 26.29 -26.06
CA THR A 451 0.68 26.26 -27.54
C THR A 451 1.84 26.94 -28.24
N ASP A 452 2.65 27.75 -27.53
CA ASP A 452 3.71 28.60 -28.11
C ASP A 452 3.24 29.50 -29.27
N ASN A 453 1.91 29.77 -29.36
CA ASN A 453 1.35 30.58 -30.44
C ASN A 453 1.43 32.07 -30.12
N PRO A 454 2.27 32.87 -30.84
CA PRO A 454 2.46 34.28 -30.53
C PRO A 454 1.17 35.12 -30.58
N LYS A 455 0.22 34.75 -31.46
CA LYS A 455 -1.05 35.48 -31.60
C LYS A 455 -1.96 35.27 -30.40
N LEU A 456 -2.08 34.03 -29.92
CA LEU A 456 -2.85 33.72 -28.71
C LEU A 456 -2.22 34.33 -27.47
N ILE A 457 -0.90 34.22 -27.33
CA ILE A 457 -0.16 34.81 -26.22
C ILE A 457 -0.35 36.33 -26.19
N ALA A 458 -0.25 37.03 -27.35
CA ALA A 458 -0.51 38.47 -27.42
C ALA A 458 -1.95 38.86 -27.08
N GLN A 459 -2.95 38.02 -27.39
CA GLN A 459 -4.32 38.24 -26.93
C GLN A 459 -4.45 38.06 -25.42
N LEU A 460 -3.81 37.03 -24.86
CA LEU A 460 -3.81 36.73 -23.44
C LEU A 460 -3.13 37.83 -22.61
N ASP A 461 -2.01 38.39 -23.09
CA ASP A 461 -1.26 39.43 -22.38
C ASP A 461 -2.07 40.71 -22.15
N LYS A 462 -3.12 40.95 -22.96
CA LYS A 462 -4.06 42.05 -22.73
C LYS A 462 -4.94 41.84 -21.48
N LEU A 463 -5.07 40.58 -21.00
CA LEU A 463 -5.81 40.30 -19.77
C LEU A 463 -4.95 40.42 -18.50
N LYS A 464 -3.62 40.34 -18.65
CA LYS A 464 -2.71 40.41 -17.50
C LYS A 464 -2.54 41.85 -17.00
N LYS A 465 -2.61 42.04 -15.70
CA LYS A 465 -2.26 43.32 -15.05
C LYS A 465 -0.73 43.42 -14.94
N ALA A 466 -0.18 44.59 -15.21
CA ALA A 466 1.25 44.83 -15.08
C ALA A 466 1.66 45.05 -13.60
N GLY A 467 2.78 44.46 -13.19
CA GLY A 467 3.38 44.71 -11.87
C GLY A 467 3.58 43.42 -11.03
N TYR A 468 4.22 43.58 -9.86
CA TYR A 468 4.49 42.50 -8.90
C TYR A 468 3.70 42.72 -7.60
N SER A 469 2.41 42.92 -7.69
CA SER A 469 1.48 43.00 -6.54
C SER A 469 0.55 41.82 -6.52
N ALA A 470 -0.09 41.54 -5.39
CA ALA A 470 -1.12 40.51 -5.31
C ALA A 470 -2.23 40.67 -6.36
N ASP A 471 -2.53 41.95 -6.73
CA ASP A 471 -3.54 42.26 -7.75
C ASP A 471 -3.09 41.91 -9.19
N SER A 472 -1.79 41.76 -9.44
CA SER A 472 -1.26 41.31 -10.75
C SER A 472 -1.26 39.77 -10.96
N PHE A 473 -1.62 39.03 -9.91
CA PHE A 473 -1.71 37.55 -9.92
C PHE A 473 -3.10 37.07 -9.48
N GLU A 474 -4.14 37.91 -9.59
CA GLU A 474 -5.51 37.54 -9.17
C GLU A 474 -6.04 36.30 -9.86
N GLU A 475 -5.60 36.01 -11.08
CA GLU A 475 -5.95 34.79 -11.82
C GLU A 475 -5.50 33.51 -11.09
N THR A 476 -4.50 33.58 -10.21
CA THR A 476 -4.02 32.42 -9.43
C THR A 476 -4.84 32.17 -8.16
N LEU A 477 -5.79 33.05 -7.81
CA LEU A 477 -6.65 32.87 -6.63
C LEU A 477 -7.62 31.70 -6.77
N HIS A 478 -7.90 31.30 -7.99
CA HIS A 478 -8.83 30.22 -8.32
C HIS A 478 -8.16 29.25 -9.31
N GLY A 479 -8.61 28.01 -9.34
CA GLY A 479 -8.02 27.00 -10.20
C GLY A 479 -6.73 26.39 -9.63
N GLY A 480 -5.89 25.86 -10.52
CA GLY A 480 -4.63 25.20 -10.20
C GLY A 480 -4.78 23.72 -9.78
N SER A 481 -3.65 23.05 -9.70
CA SER A 481 -3.55 21.63 -9.35
C SER A 481 -3.02 21.43 -7.93
N TRP A 482 -3.81 20.82 -7.05
CA TRP A 482 -3.38 20.46 -5.70
C TRP A 482 -2.11 19.58 -5.70
N TRP A 483 -2.03 18.61 -6.62
CA TRP A 483 -0.88 17.72 -6.74
C TRP A 483 0.40 18.45 -7.15
N ALA A 484 0.29 19.35 -8.13
CA ALA A 484 1.40 20.19 -8.56
C ALA A 484 1.86 21.11 -7.43
N GLY A 485 0.91 21.76 -6.72
CA GLY A 485 1.20 22.60 -5.56
C GLY A 485 1.90 21.84 -4.43
N ARG A 486 1.44 20.64 -4.10
CA ARG A 486 2.10 19.78 -3.11
C ARG A 486 3.53 19.41 -3.55
N ASN A 487 3.75 19.13 -4.82
CA ASN A 487 5.08 18.83 -5.34
C ASN A 487 6.00 20.05 -5.25
N VAL A 488 5.52 21.23 -5.61
CA VAL A 488 6.27 22.50 -5.46
C VAL A 488 6.64 22.73 -4.00
N PHE A 489 5.68 22.60 -3.08
CA PHE A 489 5.90 22.81 -1.65
C PHE A 489 6.99 21.89 -1.09
N ASN A 490 6.94 20.58 -1.42
CA ASN A 490 7.84 19.58 -0.84
C ASN A 490 9.18 19.46 -1.57
N ASN A 491 9.20 19.60 -2.90
CA ASN A 491 10.33 19.14 -3.72
C ASN A 491 10.97 20.24 -4.56
N ASN A 492 10.36 21.44 -4.68
CA ASN A 492 10.96 22.47 -5.53
C ASN A 492 12.27 23.00 -4.93
N PRO A 493 13.41 22.92 -5.65
CA PRO A 493 14.72 23.28 -5.12
C PRO A 493 14.90 24.80 -4.92
N THR A 494 14.07 25.62 -5.58
CA THR A 494 14.11 27.10 -5.46
C THR A 494 13.17 27.58 -4.38
N ALA A 495 11.92 27.13 -4.37
CA ALA A 495 10.91 27.57 -3.40
C ALA A 495 11.20 27.07 -1.97
N GLN A 496 11.65 25.81 -1.83
CA GLN A 496 12.08 25.18 -0.57
C GLN A 496 11.12 25.38 0.63
N CYS A 497 9.81 25.45 0.39
CA CYS A 497 8.81 25.80 1.41
C CYS A 497 8.86 24.88 2.63
N VAL A 498 9.03 23.57 2.39
CA VAL A 498 9.09 22.53 3.44
C VAL A 498 10.27 22.69 4.40
N ARG A 499 11.32 23.43 4.03
CA ARG A 499 12.46 23.68 4.93
C ARG A 499 12.09 24.59 6.10
N CYS A 500 11.11 25.48 5.91
CA CYS A 500 10.68 26.43 6.92
C CYS A 500 9.29 26.12 7.50
N HIS A 501 8.41 25.57 6.69
CA HIS A 501 7.00 25.33 7.06
C HIS A 501 6.68 23.84 7.16
N ALA A 502 5.85 23.49 8.14
CA ALA A 502 5.27 22.16 8.28
C ALA A 502 3.84 22.10 7.74
N VAL A 503 3.48 20.96 7.13
CA VAL A 503 2.12 20.57 6.74
C VAL A 503 1.95 19.09 7.11
N ASP A 504 0.81 18.73 7.70
CA ASP A 504 0.51 17.36 8.18
C ASP A 504 1.60 16.81 9.12
N GLY A 505 2.18 17.69 9.96
CA GLY A 505 3.23 17.30 10.89
C GLY A 505 4.60 17.02 10.27
N SER A 506 4.79 17.29 8.96
CA SER A 506 6.04 17.12 8.23
C SER A 506 6.55 18.44 7.70
N GLY A 507 7.84 18.73 7.93
CA GLY A 507 8.50 19.96 7.48
C GLY A 507 9.29 20.67 8.58
N GLY A 508 9.78 21.90 8.28
CA GLY A 508 10.56 22.72 9.19
C GLY A 508 9.70 23.50 10.18
N GLU A 509 10.33 23.92 11.28
CA GLU A 509 9.70 24.73 12.35
C GLU A 509 10.19 26.18 12.36
N VAL A 510 10.92 26.62 11.34
CA VAL A 510 11.45 27.98 11.23
C VAL A 510 10.34 28.98 10.93
N GLY A 511 9.34 28.56 10.15
CA GLY A 511 8.12 29.27 9.86
C GLY A 511 6.91 28.65 10.58
N PRO A 512 5.73 29.32 10.55
CA PRO A 512 4.51 28.76 11.12
C PRO A 512 4.07 27.49 10.37
N ALA A 513 3.50 26.53 11.12
CA ALA A 513 2.79 25.41 10.51
C ALA A 513 1.59 25.89 9.70
N LEU A 514 1.33 25.28 8.54
CA LEU A 514 0.32 25.73 7.57
C LEU A 514 -0.96 24.89 7.58
N ASP A 515 -1.06 23.88 8.47
CA ASP A 515 -2.19 22.94 8.53
C ASP A 515 -3.57 23.60 8.59
N ASN A 516 -3.68 24.76 9.23
CA ASN A 516 -4.92 25.49 9.41
C ASN A 516 -4.90 26.87 8.76
N ILE A 517 -4.01 27.12 7.81
CA ILE A 517 -3.82 28.45 7.23
C ILE A 517 -5.10 29.01 6.60
N ALA A 518 -5.92 28.17 5.99
CA ALA A 518 -7.18 28.56 5.37
C ALA A 518 -8.26 29.01 6.37
N ASN A 519 -8.11 28.67 7.66
CA ASN A 519 -8.98 29.19 8.74
C ASN A 519 -8.54 30.55 9.26
N VAL A 520 -7.31 30.97 8.95
CA VAL A 520 -6.69 32.21 9.43
C VAL A 520 -6.61 33.24 8.33
N LEU A 521 -6.29 32.84 7.09
CA LEU A 521 -6.11 33.70 5.94
C LEU A 521 -7.03 33.30 4.80
N ASN A 522 -7.65 34.28 4.13
CA ASN A 522 -8.32 34.00 2.86
C ASN A 522 -7.32 33.85 1.69
N ARG A 523 -7.77 33.36 0.53
CA ARG A 523 -6.92 33.10 -0.63
C ARG A 523 -6.08 34.31 -1.06
N LYS A 524 -6.67 35.53 -1.07
CA LYS A 524 -5.95 36.75 -1.44
C LYS A 524 -4.84 37.06 -0.44
N GLN A 525 -5.09 36.84 0.86
CA GLN A 525 -4.08 37.03 1.91
C GLN A 525 -2.96 35.99 1.85
N ILE A 526 -3.26 34.76 1.44
CA ILE A 526 -2.24 33.71 1.20
C ILE A 526 -1.39 34.08 -0.01
N LEU A 527 -1.99 34.55 -1.10
CA LEU A 527 -1.26 35.05 -2.27
C LEU A 527 -0.37 36.23 -1.91
N GLU A 528 -0.90 37.21 -1.15
CA GLU A 528 -0.14 38.36 -0.64
C GLU A 528 1.09 37.89 0.17
N ALA A 529 0.94 36.87 1.03
CA ALA A 529 2.04 36.37 1.84
C ALA A 529 3.14 35.69 0.99
N LEU A 530 2.82 35.15 -0.20
CA LEU A 530 3.80 34.61 -1.14
C LEU A 530 4.54 35.73 -1.91
N ILE A 531 3.84 36.79 -2.29
CA ILE A 531 4.39 37.85 -3.14
C ILE A 531 5.06 38.94 -2.29
N GLU A 532 4.47 39.30 -1.14
CA GLU A 532 4.93 40.33 -0.19
C GLU A 532 5.11 39.72 1.22
N PRO A 533 6.06 38.78 1.42
CA PRO A 533 6.14 37.96 2.65
C PRO A 533 6.38 38.75 3.93
N SER A 534 6.92 39.97 3.81
CA SER A 534 7.18 40.87 4.94
C SER A 534 5.99 41.75 5.31
N LYS A 535 4.92 41.79 4.51
CA LYS A 535 3.76 42.68 4.73
C LYS A 535 2.91 42.24 5.94
N ARG A 536 2.85 40.93 6.19
CA ARG A 536 2.15 40.35 7.32
C ARG A 536 2.96 39.18 7.88
N LEU A 537 3.44 39.29 9.08
CA LEU A 537 4.16 38.23 9.78
C LEU A 537 3.25 37.55 10.79
N ALA A 538 3.33 36.24 10.87
CA ALA A 538 2.62 35.47 11.89
C ALA A 538 3.14 35.84 13.30
N PRO A 539 2.29 35.87 14.34
CA PRO A 539 2.72 36.09 15.71
C PRO A 539 3.85 35.11 16.11
N GLY A 540 4.91 35.64 16.72
CA GLY A 540 6.08 34.84 17.11
C GLY A 540 7.12 34.60 16.02
N TYR A 541 6.95 35.13 14.80
CA TYR A 541 7.90 34.97 13.68
C TYR A 541 8.49 36.33 13.20
N GLY A 542 8.07 37.43 13.82
CA GLY A 542 8.61 38.77 13.50
C GLY A 542 9.93 39.04 14.22
N THR A 543 10.98 39.41 13.49
CA THR A 543 12.23 39.86 14.08
C THR A 543 12.09 41.35 14.48
N VAL A 544 12.41 41.64 15.72
CA VAL A 544 12.47 43.02 16.24
C VAL A 544 13.89 43.39 16.65
N THR A 545 14.23 44.67 16.51
CA THR A 545 15.46 45.23 17.03
C THR A 545 15.11 46.15 18.18
N LEU A 546 15.54 45.82 19.39
CA LEU A 546 15.39 46.64 20.57
C LEU A 546 16.67 47.43 20.80
N THR A 547 16.54 48.72 21.05
CA THR A 547 17.65 49.55 21.58
C THR A 547 17.47 49.66 23.08
N LEU A 548 18.39 49.11 23.83
CA LEU A 548 18.41 49.17 25.28
C LEU A 548 18.78 50.57 25.77
N LYS A 549 18.51 50.87 27.05
CA LYS A 549 18.80 52.18 27.65
C LYS A 549 20.29 52.55 27.62
N ASP A 550 21.16 51.58 27.56
CA ASP A 550 22.63 51.73 27.45
C ASP A 550 23.14 51.89 26.00
N GLY A 551 22.20 51.94 25.02
CA GLY A 551 22.51 52.08 23.60
C GLY A 551 22.82 50.78 22.87
N GLN A 552 22.89 49.63 23.55
CA GLN A 552 23.06 48.31 22.89
C GLN A 552 21.82 47.96 22.08
N LYS A 553 22.03 47.30 20.94
CA LYS A 553 20.96 46.79 20.10
C LYS A 553 20.89 45.25 20.22
N VAL A 554 19.72 44.77 20.62
CA VAL A 554 19.41 43.35 20.68
C VAL A 554 18.38 43.05 19.60
N GLN A 555 18.68 42.04 18.76
CA GLN A 555 17.81 41.60 17.70
C GLN A 555 17.38 40.14 17.95
N GLY A 556 16.09 39.87 17.79
CA GLY A 556 15.54 38.54 17.95
C GLY A 556 14.09 38.45 17.54
N VAL A 557 13.56 37.24 17.50
CA VAL A 557 12.14 36.99 17.24
C VAL A 557 11.35 37.32 18.49
N LEU A 558 10.35 38.20 18.39
CA LEU A 558 9.48 38.57 19.49
C LEU A 558 8.53 37.43 19.82
N ILE A 559 8.74 36.76 20.95
CA ILE A 559 7.90 35.67 21.45
C ILE A 559 6.70 36.25 22.22
N GLU A 560 6.94 37.21 23.12
CA GLU A 560 5.92 37.77 23.98
C GLU A 560 6.25 39.22 24.33
N LYS A 561 5.24 40.10 24.32
CA LYS A 561 5.33 41.49 24.84
C LYS A 561 4.48 41.59 26.08
N ARG A 562 5.09 41.89 27.22
CA ARG A 562 4.46 42.14 28.51
C ARG A 562 4.49 43.61 28.84
N ALA A 563 3.81 44.01 29.91
CA ALA A 563 3.72 45.41 30.31
C ALA A 563 5.09 46.05 30.55
N ASN A 564 6.05 45.34 31.13
CA ASN A 564 7.35 45.85 31.54
C ASN A 564 8.55 45.18 30.88
N ASP A 565 8.35 44.11 30.09
CA ASP A 565 9.43 43.37 29.43
C ASP A 565 9.00 42.82 28.08
N MET A 566 9.98 42.35 27.30
CA MET A 566 9.79 41.62 26.05
C MET A 566 10.65 40.38 26.06
N LEU A 567 10.04 39.22 25.74
CA LEU A 567 10.74 37.98 25.55
C LEU A 567 11.14 37.82 24.08
N LEU A 568 12.45 37.79 23.84
CA LEU A 568 13.02 37.58 22.50
C LEU A 568 13.72 36.20 22.46
N ARG A 569 13.57 35.51 21.35
CA ARG A 569 14.41 34.39 20.98
C ARG A 569 15.50 34.92 20.04
N THR A 570 16.73 34.97 20.51
CA THR A 570 17.91 35.41 19.78
C THR A 570 18.57 34.29 19.04
#